data_52b9fb28c2f2e5f540f53828a44b470b
#
_entry.id   52b9fb28c2f2e5f540f53828a44b470b
#
_cell.length_a   1.000
_cell.length_b   1.000
_cell.length_c   1.000
_cell.angle_alpha   90.00
_cell.angle_beta   90.00
_cell.angle_gamma   90.00
#
_symmetry.space_group_name_H-M   'P 1'
#
loop_
_entity.id
_entity.type
_entity.pdbx_description
1 polymer ?
#
loop_
_entity_poly.entity_id
_entity_poly.type
_entity_poly.pdbx_seq_one_letter_code
_entity_poly.pdbx_strand_id
1 'polypeptide(L)'
;KTTGLSTGMKQNGAITVASTKERMQELLRQATTAQLSDVEVEVLNKKRLKELYPVLHSEDIVGGVYMPKDAQADPVGVTNVLAKAAKMEGAKIFEKTPVKKILTKNSRIIGVETDKGIINCEYVVMATGMWSRQLGEEINVSVPLYPNEHFYIITEPIKNLPQNLPVLRDYNAC
;
A
#
# COMPACT_ATOMS: atom_id res chain seq x y z
N LYS A 1 8.06 -18.17 2.11
CA LYS A 1 8.42 -19.62 1.97
C LYS A 1 7.42 -20.54 2.67
N THR A 2 6.87 -20.15 3.82
CA THR A 2 5.99 -20.98 4.67
C THR A 2 4.70 -21.42 3.96
N THR A 3 4.09 -20.53 3.16
CA THR A 3 2.80 -20.81 2.49
C THR A 3 2.94 -21.50 1.13
N GLY A 4 4.13 -21.50 0.53
CA GLY A 4 4.34 -21.96 -0.84
C GLY A 4 3.72 -21.08 -1.94
N LEU A 5 3.14 -19.92 -1.59
CA LEU A 5 2.60 -18.95 -2.53
C LEU A 5 3.59 -17.79 -2.76
N SER A 6 3.49 -17.14 -3.92
CA SER A 6 4.27 -15.96 -4.25
C SER A 6 3.49 -14.68 -3.94
N THR A 7 4.17 -13.68 -3.44
CA THR A 7 3.66 -12.30 -3.29
C THR A 7 3.88 -11.47 -4.55
N GLY A 8 4.54 -12.01 -5.58
CA GLY A 8 4.98 -11.25 -6.74
C GLY A 8 6.01 -10.15 -6.42
N MET A 9 6.62 -10.18 -5.22
CA MET A 9 7.56 -9.16 -4.78
C MET A 9 8.78 -9.11 -5.68
N LYS A 10 9.10 -7.89 -6.15
CA LYS A 10 10.31 -7.55 -6.89
C LYS A 10 10.99 -6.38 -6.21
N GLN A 11 12.18 -6.61 -5.69
CA GLN A 11 12.99 -5.57 -5.06
C GLN A 11 13.80 -4.84 -6.14
N ASN A 12 13.15 -3.94 -6.83
CA ASN A 12 13.72 -3.14 -7.94
C ASN A 12 13.92 -1.67 -7.57
N GLY A 13 13.70 -1.32 -6.30
CA GLY A 13 13.83 0.03 -5.78
C GLY A 13 12.67 0.95 -6.14
N ALA A 14 12.70 2.15 -5.57
CA ALA A 14 11.77 3.22 -5.88
C ALA A 14 12.49 4.56 -6.02
N ILE A 15 12.12 5.34 -7.01
CA ILE A 15 12.59 6.70 -7.26
C ILE A 15 11.44 7.65 -7.04
N THR A 16 11.66 8.71 -6.26
CA THR A 16 10.76 9.86 -6.18
C THR A 16 11.45 11.04 -6.83
N VAL A 17 10.82 11.68 -7.80
CA VAL A 17 11.37 12.82 -8.54
C VAL A 17 10.80 14.14 -8.03
N ALA A 18 11.53 15.21 -8.28
CA ALA A 18 11.15 16.59 -7.99
C ALA A 18 11.27 17.44 -9.23
N SER A 19 10.17 18.12 -9.62
CA SER A 19 10.14 19.08 -10.73
C SER A 19 10.37 20.53 -10.26
N THR A 20 10.37 20.79 -8.93
CA THR A 20 10.66 22.09 -8.33
C THR A 20 11.75 22.01 -7.27
N LYS A 21 12.39 23.15 -6.99
CA LYS A 21 13.40 23.23 -5.92
C LYS A 21 12.81 22.98 -4.55
N GLU A 22 11.60 23.44 -4.29
CA GLU A 22 10.86 23.29 -3.05
C GLU A 22 10.57 21.80 -2.82
N ARG A 23 10.11 21.09 -3.84
CA ARG A 23 9.91 19.64 -3.75
C ARG A 23 11.22 18.90 -3.51
N MET A 24 12.30 19.32 -4.14
CA MET A 24 13.62 18.72 -3.90
C MET A 24 14.08 18.90 -2.47
N GLN A 25 13.86 20.07 -1.86
CA GLN A 25 14.17 20.31 -0.44
C GLN A 25 13.34 19.39 0.48
N GLU A 26 12.08 19.19 0.15
CA GLU A 26 11.21 18.24 0.89
C GLU A 26 11.73 16.81 0.79
N LEU A 27 12.11 16.36 -0.40
CA LEU A 27 12.68 15.02 -0.59
C LEU A 27 14.00 14.85 0.17
N LEU A 28 14.85 15.88 0.23
CA LEU A 28 16.08 15.84 1.01
C LEU A 28 15.80 15.69 2.52
N ARG A 29 14.80 16.37 3.04
CA ARG A 29 14.39 16.21 4.46
C ARG A 29 13.89 14.78 4.73
N GLN A 30 13.04 14.26 3.84
CA GLN A 30 12.55 12.88 3.94
C GLN A 30 13.69 11.86 3.85
N ALA A 31 14.65 12.06 2.93
CA ALA A 31 15.82 11.22 2.79
C ALA A 31 16.68 11.22 4.08
N THR A 32 16.91 12.39 4.68
CA THR A 32 17.62 12.50 5.95
C THR A 32 16.90 11.76 7.08
N THR A 33 15.58 11.91 7.17
CA THR A 33 14.78 11.20 8.17
C THR A 33 14.84 9.68 7.97
N ALA A 34 14.78 9.22 6.72
CA ALA A 34 14.89 7.79 6.40
C ALA A 34 16.26 7.22 6.78
N GLN A 35 17.35 7.97 6.53
CA GLN A 35 18.71 7.58 6.92
C GLN A 35 18.88 7.46 8.43
N LEU A 36 18.19 8.28 9.23
CA LEU A 36 18.19 8.15 10.69
C LEU A 36 17.54 6.84 11.17
N SER A 37 16.76 6.19 10.32
CA SER A 37 16.12 4.89 10.55
C SER A 37 16.84 3.75 9.80
N ASP A 38 18.11 3.91 9.47
CA ASP A 38 18.93 2.93 8.73
C ASP A 38 18.36 2.53 7.36
N VAL A 39 17.54 3.39 6.75
CA VAL A 39 17.07 3.19 5.39
C VAL A 39 18.11 3.71 4.41
N GLU A 40 18.56 2.85 3.49
CA GLU A 40 19.48 3.24 2.43
C GLU A 40 18.76 4.16 1.42
N VAL A 41 19.34 5.34 1.22
CA VAL A 41 18.78 6.38 0.35
C VAL A 41 19.91 7.04 -0.45
N GLU A 42 19.75 7.18 -1.74
CA GLU A 42 20.64 7.89 -2.66
C GLU A 42 19.95 9.16 -3.18
N VAL A 43 20.61 10.31 -3.08
CA VAL A 43 20.13 11.56 -3.70
C VAL A 43 20.58 11.59 -5.14
N LEU A 44 19.65 11.79 -6.07
CA LEU A 44 19.88 11.71 -7.49
C LEU A 44 19.96 13.09 -8.15
N ASN A 45 21.02 13.32 -8.92
CA ASN A 45 21.07 14.36 -9.94
C ASN A 45 20.47 13.84 -11.27
N LYS A 46 20.27 14.73 -12.24
CA LYS A 46 19.69 14.39 -13.56
C LYS A 46 20.46 13.27 -14.28
N LYS A 47 21.79 13.27 -14.20
CA LYS A 47 22.60 12.25 -14.86
C LYS A 47 22.33 10.87 -14.24
N ARG A 48 22.41 10.77 -12.92
CA ARG A 48 22.19 9.52 -12.22
C ARG A 48 20.75 9.00 -12.37
N LEU A 49 19.79 9.93 -12.38
CA LEU A 49 18.38 9.60 -12.65
C LEU A 49 18.21 8.96 -14.04
N LYS A 50 18.87 9.50 -15.06
CA LYS A 50 18.81 8.97 -16.43
C LYS A 50 19.47 7.59 -16.55
N GLU A 51 20.52 7.33 -15.78
CA GLU A 51 21.15 6.01 -15.70
C GLU A 51 20.21 4.96 -15.11
N LEU A 52 19.52 5.30 -14.02
CA LEU A 52 18.59 4.39 -13.34
C LEU A 52 17.26 4.22 -14.07
N TYR A 53 16.81 5.26 -14.78
CA TYR A 53 15.52 5.26 -15.48
C TYR A 53 15.68 5.85 -16.90
N PRO A 54 16.26 5.09 -17.85
CA PRO A 54 16.65 5.60 -19.17
C PRO A 54 15.51 6.15 -20.03
N VAL A 55 14.29 5.66 -19.82
CA VAL A 55 13.10 6.08 -20.58
C VAL A 55 12.38 7.28 -19.98
N LEU A 56 12.86 7.81 -18.85
CA LEU A 56 12.27 8.97 -18.22
C LEU A 56 12.58 10.26 -19.00
N HIS A 57 11.55 11.03 -19.31
CA HIS A 57 11.68 12.42 -19.75
C HIS A 57 12.06 13.27 -18.52
N SER A 58 13.27 13.83 -18.51
CA SER A 58 13.84 14.47 -17.32
C SER A 58 14.18 15.95 -17.49
N GLU A 59 13.66 16.61 -18.54
CA GLU A 59 13.99 18.02 -18.82
C GLU A 59 13.48 18.95 -17.73
N ASP A 60 12.28 18.69 -17.24
CA ASP A 60 11.57 19.43 -16.18
C ASP A 60 11.90 18.95 -14.77
N ILE A 61 12.71 17.88 -14.62
CA ILE A 61 13.06 17.33 -13.31
C ILE A 61 14.34 17.99 -12.77
N VAL A 62 14.29 18.46 -11.54
CA VAL A 62 15.42 19.06 -10.82
C VAL A 62 16.35 17.98 -10.24
N GLY A 63 15.79 16.89 -9.75
CA GLY A 63 16.50 15.77 -9.14
C GLY A 63 15.53 14.76 -8.54
N GLY A 64 16.02 13.91 -7.67
CA GLY A 64 15.18 12.90 -7.01
C GLY A 64 15.88 12.19 -5.88
N VAL A 65 15.19 11.21 -5.32
CA VAL A 65 15.68 10.34 -4.25
C VAL A 65 15.39 8.91 -4.64
N TYR A 66 16.37 8.03 -4.47
CA TYR A 66 16.26 6.60 -4.76
C TYR A 66 16.41 5.77 -3.50
N MET A 67 15.49 4.86 -3.30
CA MET A 67 15.53 3.85 -2.24
C MET A 67 15.75 2.46 -2.87
N PRO A 68 16.99 1.95 -2.88
CA PRO A 68 17.33 0.72 -3.61
C PRO A 68 16.68 -0.55 -3.04
N LYS A 69 16.37 -0.54 -1.74
CA LYS A 69 15.75 -1.68 -1.05
C LYS A 69 14.22 -1.66 -1.08
N ASP A 70 13.61 -0.64 -1.68
CA ASP A 70 12.16 -0.62 -1.90
C ASP A 70 11.75 -1.67 -2.95
N ALA A 71 10.49 -2.03 -2.95
CA ALA A 71 9.99 -3.13 -3.77
C ALA A 71 8.56 -2.86 -4.24
N GLN A 72 8.17 -3.54 -5.29
CA GLN A 72 6.76 -3.69 -5.67
C GLN A 72 6.30 -5.11 -5.39
N ALA A 73 5.02 -5.29 -5.11
CA ALA A 73 4.40 -6.59 -4.89
C ALA A 73 3.02 -6.64 -5.56
N ASP A 74 2.55 -7.83 -5.83
CA ASP A 74 1.17 -8.04 -6.27
C ASP A 74 0.23 -8.00 -5.06
N PRO A 75 -0.69 -7.02 -4.96
CA PRO A 75 -1.61 -6.89 -3.83
C PRO A 75 -2.47 -8.14 -3.61
N VAL A 76 -2.91 -8.79 -4.69
CA VAL A 76 -3.70 -10.02 -4.62
C VAL A 76 -2.84 -11.17 -4.10
N GLY A 77 -1.63 -11.31 -4.62
CA GLY A 77 -0.68 -12.31 -4.15
C GLY A 77 -0.34 -12.15 -2.67
N VAL A 78 -0.07 -10.91 -2.20
CA VAL A 78 0.17 -10.62 -0.78
C VAL A 78 -1.02 -11.02 0.08
N THR A 79 -2.24 -10.62 -0.31
CA THR A 79 -3.46 -10.95 0.42
C THR A 79 -3.66 -12.46 0.52
N ASN A 80 -3.47 -13.19 -0.57
CA ASN A 80 -3.61 -14.65 -0.60
C ASN A 80 -2.57 -15.36 0.27
N VAL A 81 -1.32 -14.86 0.27
CA VAL A 81 -0.26 -15.39 1.14
C VAL A 81 -0.62 -15.22 2.62
N LEU A 82 -1.07 -14.02 3.01
CA LEU A 82 -1.46 -13.72 4.38
C LEU A 82 -2.68 -14.54 4.81
N ALA A 83 -3.69 -14.63 3.97
CA ALA A 83 -4.88 -15.43 4.23
C ALA A 83 -4.54 -16.92 4.40
N LYS A 84 -3.66 -17.46 3.55
CA LYS A 84 -3.20 -18.85 3.67
C LYS A 84 -2.42 -19.07 4.95
N ALA A 85 -1.50 -18.16 5.30
CA ALA A 85 -0.74 -18.25 6.54
C ALA A 85 -1.67 -18.24 7.76
N ALA A 86 -2.63 -17.32 7.82
CA ALA A 86 -3.61 -17.25 8.89
C ALA A 86 -4.42 -18.55 9.02
N LYS A 87 -4.86 -19.15 7.91
CA LYS A 87 -5.56 -20.44 7.92
C LYS A 87 -4.68 -21.58 8.46
N MET A 88 -3.39 -21.57 8.14
CA MET A 88 -2.44 -22.57 8.67
C MET A 88 -2.28 -22.48 10.20
N GLU A 89 -2.43 -21.28 10.75
CA GLU A 89 -2.42 -21.02 12.20
C GLU A 89 -3.82 -21.17 12.86
N GLY A 90 -4.80 -21.72 12.13
CA GLY A 90 -6.13 -22.05 12.65
C GLY A 90 -7.18 -20.94 12.49
N ALA A 91 -6.88 -19.81 11.85
CA ALA A 91 -7.87 -18.79 11.57
C ALA A 91 -8.92 -19.29 10.57
N LYS A 92 -10.19 -18.98 10.84
CA LYS A 92 -11.31 -19.26 9.93
C LYS A 92 -11.61 -18.03 9.09
N ILE A 93 -11.58 -18.16 7.77
CA ILE A 93 -11.88 -17.09 6.83
C ILE A 93 -13.16 -17.45 6.09
N PHE A 94 -14.17 -16.62 6.23
CA PHE A 94 -15.49 -16.77 5.60
C PHE A 94 -15.61 -15.73 4.48
N GLU A 95 -15.36 -16.15 3.25
CA GLU A 95 -15.56 -15.33 2.07
C GLU A 95 -17.05 -15.16 1.74
N LYS A 96 -17.40 -14.08 1.03
CA LYS A 96 -18.78 -13.76 0.64
C LYS A 96 -19.72 -13.84 1.83
N THR A 97 -19.30 -13.29 2.95
CA THR A 97 -20.03 -13.29 4.21
C THR A 97 -19.95 -11.90 4.82
N PRO A 98 -20.75 -10.95 4.32
CA PRO A 98 -20.73 -9.57 4.81
C PRO A 98 -21.20 -9.51 6.27
N VAL A 99 -20.46 -8.75 7.08
CA VAL A 99 -20.91 -8.35 8.41
C VAL A 99 -21.91 -7.22 8.24
N LYS A 100 -23.15 -7.47 8.67
CA LYS A 100 -24.26 -6.50 8.60
C LYS A 100 -24.31 -5.59 9.80
N LYS A 101 -23.94 -6.12 10.98
CA LYS A 101 -24.05 -5.41 12.24
C LYS A 101 -23.05 -5.92 13.26
N ILE A 102 -22.52 -5.02 14.07
CA ILE A 102 -21.77 -5.37 15.29
C ILE A 102 -22.78 -5.40 16.45
N LEU A 103 -22.83 -6.50 17.15
CA LEU A 103 -23.78 -6.72 18.26
C LEU A 103 -23.13 -6.29 19.58
N THR A 104 -23.85 -5.43 20.32
CA THR A 104 -23.40 -4.92 21.61
C THR A 104 -24.45 -5.15 22.70
N LYS A 105 -24.02 -5.39 23.93
CA LYS A 105 -24.87 -5.44 25.13
C LYS A 105 -24.12 -4.80 26.30
N ASN A 106 -24.76 -3.84 26.98
CA ASN A 106 -24.15 -3.10 28.10
C ASN A 106 -22.77 -2.50 27.70
N SER A 107 -22.70 -1.85 26.54
CA SER A 107 -21.47 -1.25 25.98
C SER A 107 -20.31 -2.22 25.75
N ARG A 108 -20.58 -3.50 25.65
CA ARG A 108 -19.60 -4.54 25.30
C ARG A 108 -19.98 -5.25 24.02
N ILE A 109 -18.98 -5.62 23.23
CA ILE A 109 -19.15 -6.45 22.04
C ILE A 109 -19.59 -7.84 22.51
N ILE A 110 -20.59 -8.41 21.82
CA ILE A 110 -21.05 -9.78 22.04
C ILE A 110 -20.98 -10.63 20.76
N GLY A 111 -20.77 -10.01 19.62
CA GLY A 111 -20.67 -10.73 18.35
C GLY A 111 -20.86 -9.84 17.13
N VAL A 112 -20.95 -10.48 15.99
CA VAL A 112 -21.32 -9.86 14.72
C VAL A 112 -22.45 -10.63 14.04
N GLU A 113 -23.35 -9.91 13.39
CA GLU A 113 -24.39 -10.46 12.55
C GLU A 113 -23.95 -10.50 11.09
N THR A 114 -24.13 -11.63 10.44
CA THR A 114 -23.86 -11.84 9.02
C THR A 114 -25.11 -12.33 8.29
N ASP A 115 -25.04 -12.41 6.98
CA ASP A 115 -26.11 -13.04 6.17
C ASP A 115 -26.25 -14.56 6.41
N LYS A 116 -25.25 -15.19 7.05
CA LYS A 116 -25.22 -16.63 7.36
C LYS A 116 -25.43 -16.94 8.84
N GLY A 117 -25.71 -15.93 9.65
CA GLY A 117 -25.96 -16.08 11.08
C GLY A 117 -25.06 -15.21 11.96
N ILE A 118 -25.13 -15.44 13.25
CA ILE A 118 -24.40 -14.70 14.27
C ILE A 118 -23.08 -15.42 14.62
N ILE A 119 -22.00 -14.65 14.70
CA ILE A 119 -20.72 -15.11 15.23
C ILE A 119 -20.50 -14.42 16.56
N ASN A 120 -20.49 -15.18 17.66
CA ASN A 120 -20.21 -14.64 18.99
C ASN A 120 -18.72 -14.37 19.15
N CYS A 121 -18.37 -13.21 19.68
CA CYS A 121 -17.00 -12.82 19.99
C CYS A 121 -16.98 -11.72 21.04
N GLU A 122 -15.85 -11.58 21.74
CA GLU A 122 -15.61 -10.54 22.74
C GLU A 122 -14.94 -9.30 22.15
N TYR A 123 -14.25 -9.46 21.04
CA TYR A 123 -13.51 -8.40 20.36
C TYR A 123 -13.78 -8.42 18.85
N VAL A 124 -13.85 -7.24 18.26
CA VAL A 124 -13.98 -7.04 16.81
C VAL A 124 -12.87 -6.11 16.34
N VAL A 125 -12.11 -6.54 15.33
CA VAL A 125 -11.16 -5.67 14.62
C VAL A 125 -11.79 -5.25 13.30
N MET A 126 -12.06 -3.96 13.15
CA MET A 126 -12.55 -3.40 11.89
C MET A 126 -11.37 -3.15 10.95
N ALA A 127 -11.16 -4.04 10.00
CA ALA A 127 -10.19 -3.90 8.92
C ALA A 127 -10.91 -3.79 7.55
N THR A 128 -12.01 -3.03 7.53
CA THR A 128 -12.99 -2.97 6.45
C THR A 128 -12.72 -1.86 5.42
N GLY A 129 -11.52 -1.26 5.45
CA GLY A 129 -11.09 -0.26 4.47
C GLY A 129 -12.10 0.89 4.35
N MET A 130 -12.52 1.20 3.14
CA MET A 130 -13.44 2.30 2.84
C MET A 130 -14.85 2.15 3.45
N TRP A 131 -15.24 0.96 3.87
CA TRP A 131 -16.55 0.68 4.52
C TRP A 131 -16.50 0.82 6.04
N SER A 132 -15.33 1.10 6.63
CA SER A 132 -15.17 1.20 8.10
C SER A 132 -16.03 2.29 8.72
N ARG A 133 -16.23 3.41 8.02
CA ARG A 133 -17.07 4.52 8.51
C ARG A 133 -18.51 4.06 8.74
N GLN A 134 -19.13 3.42 7.76
CA GLN A 134 -20.51 2.97 7.83
C GLN A 134 -20.73 1.97 8.98
N LEU A 135 -19.80 1.00 9.10
CA LEU A 135 -19.88 0.01 10.18
C LEU A 135 -19.65 0.63 11.56
N GLY A 136 -18.79 1.64 11.66
CA GLY A 136 -18.53 2.38 12.90
C GLY A 136 -19.75 3.20 13.36
N GLU A 137 -20.44 3.87 12.43
CA GLU A 137 -21.63 4.67 12.72
C GLU A 137 -22.73 3.86 13.41
N GLU A 138 -22.89 2.57 13.08
CA GLU A 138 -23.88 1.70 13.73
C GLU A 138 -23.64 1.43 15.21
N ILE A 139 -22.41 1.63 15.68
CA ILE A 139 -22.02 1.44 17.09
C ILE A 139 -21.55 2.74 17.74
N ASN A 140 -21.88 3.88 17.16
CA ASN A 140 -21.49 5.21 17.62
C ASN A 140 -19.96 5.42 17.70
N VAL A 141 -19.18 4.77 16.84
CA VAL A 141 -17.74 4.98 16.68
C VAL A 141 -17.49 5.83 15.44
N SER A 142 -16.91 7.02 15.65
CA SER A 142 -16.52 7.89 14.55
C SER A 142 -15.24 7.38 13.90
N VAL A 143 -15.32 7.05 12.60
CA VAL A 143 -14.16 6.70 11.78
C VAL A 143 -14.01 7.78 10.71
N PRO A 144 -13.01 8.67 10.81
CA PRO A 144 -12.87 9.83 9.92
C PRO A 144 -12.26 9.43 8.57
N LEU A 145 -12.94 8.54 7.84
CA LEU A 145 -12.58 8.09 6.50
C LEU A 145 -13.56 8.64 5.47
N TYR A 146 -13.01 9.14 4.37
CA TYR A 146 -13.76 9.50 3.18
C TYR A 146 -13.14 8.77 1.97
N PRO A 147 -13.89 7.90 1.29
CA PRO A 147 -13.37 7.19 0.12
C PRO A 147 -13.22 8.15 -1.06
N ASN A 148 -12.07 8.11 -1.70
CA ASN A 148 -11.79 8.83 -2.94
C ASN A 148 -11.52 7.83 -4.07
N GLU A 149 -11.90 8.21 -5.28
CA GLU A 149 -11.52 7.48 -6.48
C GLU A 149 -10.02 7.70 -6.75
N HIS A 150 -9.34 6.61 -7.10
CA HIS A 150 -7.94 6.62 -7.47
C HIS A 150 -7.78 5.88 -8.81
N PHE A 151 -7.50 6.63 -9.86
CA PHE A 151 -7.41 6.09 -11.21
C PHE A 151 -6.05 5.44 -11.45
N TYR A 152 -6.03 4.40 -12.26
CA TYR A 152 -4.83 3.80 -12.80
C TYR A 152 -5.07 3.32 -14.23
N ILE A 153 -3.99 3.21 -14.99
CA ILE A 153 -4.00 2.70 -16.37
C ILE A 153 -3.04 1.52 -16.45
N ILE A 154 -3.49 0.44 -17.05
CA ILE A 154 -2.63 -0.67 -17.44
C ILE A 154 -2.39 -0.55 -18.94
N THR A 155 -1.13 -0.38 -19.31
CA THR A 155 -0.72 -0.29 -20.71
C THR A 155 -0.55 -1.67 -21.32
N GLU A 156 -0.60 -1.75 -22.64
CA GLU A 156 -0.05 -2.90 -23.35
C GLU A 156 1.46 -3.01 -23.14
N PRO A 157 2.07 -4.18 -23.40
CA PRO A 157 3.51 -4.32 -23.31
C PRO A 157 4.25 -3.35 -24.21
N ILE A 158 5.12 -2.53 -23.62
CA ILE A 158 5.94 -1.55 -24.34
C ILE A 158 7.20 -2.24 -24.83
N LYS A 159 7.44 -2.21 -26.15
CA LYS A 159 8.65 -2.77 -26.77
C LYS A 159 9.89 -2.07 -26.25
N ASN A 160 10.95 -2.84 -26.02
CA ASN A 160 12.26 -2.34 -25.55
C ASN A 160 12.25 -1.62 -24.20
N LEU A 161 11.20 -1.76 -23.42
CA LEU A 161 11.20 -1.23 -22.04
C LEU A 161 12.18 -2.07 -21.22
N PRO A 162 13.14 -1.43 -20.50
CA PRO A 162 14.02 -2.17 -19.59
C PRO A 162 13.21 -2.95 -18.56
N GLN A 163 13.62 -4.19 -18.32
CA GLN A 163 13.03 -5.03 -17.28
C GLN A 163 13.42 -4.53 -15.91
N ASN A 164 12.88 -4.60 -14.87
CA ASN A 164 13.33 -4.21 -13.53
C ASN A 164 13.54 -2.71 -13.30
N LEU A 165 12.83 -1.85 -14.05
CA LEU A 165 12.82 -0.42 -13.71
C LEU A 165 12.31 -0.23 -12.27
N PRO A 166 12.93 0.70 -11.50
CA PRO A 166 12.40 1.10 -10.20
C PRO A 166 10.97 1.64 -10.31
N VAL A 167 10.21 1.58 -9.23
CA VAL A 167 8.94 2.30 -9.13
C VAL A 167 9.23 3.80 -9.21
N LEU A 168 8.57 4.52 -10.11
CA LEU A 168 8.71 5.96 -10.25
C LEU A 168 7.53 6.67 -9.60
N ARG A 169 7.80 7.68 -8.78
CA ARG A 169 6.81 8.54 -8.13
C ARG A 169 7.08 9.99 -8.46
N ASP A 170 6.07 10.67 -9.00
CA ASP A 170 6.06 12.11 -9.23
C ASP A 170 4.85 12.73 -8.54
N TYR A 171 5.07 13.38 -7.41
CA TYR A 171 3.99 14.04 -6.64
C TYR A 171 3.66 15.45 -7.16
N ASN A 172 4.31 15.94 -8.19
CA ASN A 172 3.99 17.22 -8.81
C ASN A 172 3.07 17.07 -10.01
N ALA A 173 2.92 15.85 -10.53
CA ALA A 173 2.07 15.54 -11.68
C ALA A 173 0.60 15.22 -11.32
N CYS A 174 0.20 15.41 -10.06
CA CYS A 174 -1.16 15.18 -9.56
C CYS A 174 -1.92 16.48 -9.39
#